data_90d0b52aa3e7c4c93eab23bd14bd5851
#
_entry.id   90d0b52aa3e7c4c93eab23bd14bd5851
#
_cell.length_a   1.000
_cell.length_b   1.000
_cell.length_c   1.000
_cell.angle_alpha   90.00
_cell.angle_beta   90.00
_cell.angle_gamma   90.00
#
_symmetry.space_group_name_H-M   'P 1'
#
loop_
_entity.id
_entity.type
_entity.pdbx_description
1 polymer ?
#
loop_
_entity_poly.entity_id
_entity_poly.type
_entity_poly.pdbx_seq_one_letter_code
_entity_poly.pdbx_strand_id
1 'polypeptide(L)'
;MSIIYESEVPNPNTLFVRDPNPQICEWQGRKALQLSGQGASLLIVPDLHLAQGWIEVDMGADGAAYPGIAFRIMDSLNYELAYIQPHTSGQWDALQYDPVFHGSNTWQLYYGVGAQQHVEVPPKTWLHLRIEFQDQRALIQVGTQEPLLVNQLAHHHNSGLVGLWTFLPAYFSNLRFGDDAPDFLASMPLAGNENSLAVTVTEWFMEGFGVIQTEENGILNLNRYLPLSETEVRLVREVEVPTGGKFTFNVGFSDQLTLQIDDEVVFKGENLYQNSPKWEERGYVKPDQQIECFLHKGIHRLTAILKAKENFGFGLALNIEGDGYRLLPAHLCR
;
A
#
# COMPACT_ATOMS: atom_id res chain seq x y z
N MET A 1 22.50 19.37 4.50
CA MET A 1 21.03 19.17 4.60
C MET A 1 20.44 20.43 5.20
N SER A 2 19.49 21.03 4.52
CA SER A 2 18.77 22.21 5.01
C SER A 2 17.56 21.74 5.80
N ILE A 3 17.37 22.28 7.02
CA ILE A 3 16.21 22.01 7.86
C ILE A 3 15.21 23.12 7.61
N ILE A 4 14.01 22.79 7.13
CA ILE A 4 12.92 23.75 6.93
C ILE A 4 11.86 23.68 8.04
N TYR A 5 11.86 22.62 8.82
CA TYR A 5 11.01 22.44 10.01
C TYR A 5 11.74 21.62 11.06
N GLU A 6 11.66 22.06 12.31
CA GLU A 6 12.15 21.30 13.48
C GLU A 6 11.26 21.55 14.69
N SER A 7 10.93 20.48 15.39
CA SER A 7 10.18 20.53 16.63
C SER A 7 10.56 19.37 17.56
N GLU A 8 11.10 19.68 18.72
CA GLU A 8 11.38 18.66 19.74
C GLU A 8 10.12 17.90 20.14
N VAL A 9 9.00 18.62 20.34
CA VAL A 9 7.68 18.03 20.60
C VAL A 9 6.64 18.76 19.74
N PRO A 10 6.10 18.14 18.70
CA PRO A 10 5.09 18.75 17.85
C PRO A 10 3.89 19.22 18.67
N ASN A 11 3.51 20.50 18.51
CA ASN A 11 2.43 21.09 19.29
C ASN A 11 1.07 20.86 18.62
N PRO A 12 0.18 20.03 19.19
CA PRO A 12 -1.10 19.70 18.56
C PRO A 12 -2.05 20.91 18.39
N ASN A 13 -1.81 22.02 19.14
CA ASN A 13 -2.63 23.23 19.01
C ASN A 13 -2.27 24.12 17.80
N THR A 14 -1.14 23.88 17.15
CA THR A 14 -0.66 24.65 15.98
C THR A 14 -0.67 23.85 14.68
N LEU A 15 -1.09 22.59 14.74
CA LEU A 15 -1.07 21.65 13.63
C LEU A 15 -2.48 21.12 13.38
N PHE A 16 -2.74 20.64 12.15
CA PHE A 16 -3.95 19.88 11.91
C PHE A 16 -3.85 18.52 12.58
N VAL A 17 -4.79 18.19 13.45
CA VAL A 17 -4.78 16.91 14.18
C VAL A 17 -6.14 16.22 14.08
N ARG A 18 -6.16 15.03 13.48
CA ARG A 18 -7.26 14.08 13.57
C ARG A 18 -6.94 13.05 14.65
N ASP A 19 -7.15 13.42 15.89
CA ASP A 19 -6.99 12.56 17.07
C ASP A 19 -7.93 13.09 18.14
N PRO A 20 -8.72 12.24 18.83
CA PRO A 20 -9.66 12.70 19.85
C PRO A 20 -9.00 13.24 21.12
N ASN A 21 -7.75 12.89 21.40
CA ASN A 21 -7.07 13.24 22.63
C ASN A 21 -5.53 13.30 22.51
N PRO A 22 -4.97 14.20 21.67
CA PRO A 22 -3.53 14.37 21.59
C PRO A 22 -2.99 14.99 22.88
N GLN A 23 -1.91 14.46 23.44
CA GLN A 23 -1.37 14.90 24.73
C GLN A 23 0.14 15.12 24.65
N ILE A 24 0.62 16.17 25.34
CA ILE A 24 2.05 16.31 25.63
C ILE A 24 2.31 15.63 26.98
N CYS A 25 3.22 14.67 26.98
CA CYS A 25 3.56 13.86 28.15
C CYS A 25 5.06 13.61 28.24
N GLU A 26 5.48 12.89 29.28
CA GLU A 26 6.81 12.30 29.36
C GLU A 26 6.72 10.80 29.09
N TRP A 27 7.58 10.30 28.20
CA TRP A 27 7.67 8.89 27.87
C TRP A 27 9.14 8.48 27.73
N GLN A 28 9.54 7.39 28.40
CA GLN A 28 10.92 6.89 28.41
C GLN A 28 11.96 8.00 28.65
N GLY A 29 11.71 8.86 29.67
CA GLY A 29 12.61 9.94 30.09
C GLY A 29 12.73 11.13 29.13
N ARG A 30 11.80 11.29 28.19
CA ARG A 30 11.79 12.36 27.20
C ARG A 30 10.39 12.95 27.01
N LYS A 31 10.30 14.25 26.75
CA LYS A 31 9.03 14.88 26.34
C LYS A 31 8.57 14.31 25.01
N ALA A 32 7.29 14.03 24.89
CA ALA A 32 6.67 13.44 23.73
C ALA A 32 5.28 14.01 23.45
N LEU A 33 4.89 14.00 22.19
CA LEU A 33 3.49 14.03 21.79
C LEU A 33 2.97 12.60 21.78
N GLN A 34 1.94 12.32 22.57
CA GLN A 34 1.17 11.08 22.46
C GLN A 34 -0.03 11.32 21.54
N LEU A 35 -0.18 10.45 20.56
CA LEU A 35 -1.40 10.29 19.76
C LEU A 35 -2.13 9.02 20.24
N SER A 36 -3.46 9.09 20.33
CA SER A 36 -4.28 8.00 20.89
C SER A 36 -4.43 6.81 19.92
N GLY A 37 -4.27 7.04 18.62
CA GLY A 37 -4.45 6.03 17.56
C GLY A 37 -5.88 5.55 17.40
N GLN A 38 -6.87 6.20 18.01
CA GLN A 38 -8.28 5.84 17.83
C GLN A 38 -8.76 6.27 16.46
N GLY A 39 -9.13 5.29 15.62
CA GLY A 39 -9.59 5.52 14.26
C GLY A 39 -8.49 6.04 13.31
N ALA A 40 -7.23 5.63 13.52
CA ALA A 40 -6.06 6.09 12.79
C ALA A 40 -5.82 7.61 12.96
N SER A 41 -5.07 7.99 13.99
CA SER A 41 -4.67 9.37 14.24
C SER A 41 -3.74 9.90 13.16
N LEU A 42 -3.96 11.13 12.71
CA LEU A 42 -3.14 11.82 11.74
C LEU A 42 -2.88 13.25 12.22
N LEU A 43 -1.61 13.63 12.31
CA LEU A 43 -1.17 15.00 12.55
C LEU A 43 -0.49 15.50 11.28
N ILE A 44 -0.85 16.68 10.77
CA ILE A 44 -0.28 17.28 9.56
C ILE A 44 0.38 18.60 9.90
N VAL A 45 1.60 18.82 9.40
CA VAL A 45 2.27 20.13 9.42
C VAL A 45 1.73 20.92 8.22
N PRO A 46 0.99 22.03 8.45
CA PRO A 46 0.36 22.78 7.37
C PRO A 46 1.39 23.61 6.57
N ASP A 47 0.99 24.07 5.40
CA ASP A 47 1.67 25.08 4.56
C ASP A 47 3.08 24.70 4.03
N LEU A 48 3.55 23.49 4.29
CA LEU A 48 4.88 23.03 3.86
C LEU A 48 4.76 21.83 2.92
N HIS A 49 4.58 22.12 1.63
CA HIS A 49 4.52 21.09 0.58
C HIS A 49 5.93 20.70 0.12
N LEU A 50 6.25 19.43 0.18
CA LEU A 50 7.50 18.85 -0.30
C LEU A 50 7.27 18.04 -1.58
N ALA A 51 8.04 18.36 -2.62
CA ALA A 51 8.14 17.54 -3.83
C ALA A 51 9.20 16.44 -3.68
N GLN A 52 10.27 16.76 -2.97
CA GLN A 52 11.38 15.88 -2.61
C GLN A 52 11.91 16.27 -1.23
N GLY A 53 12.73 15.43 -0.63
CA GLY A 53 13.38 15.75 0.63
C GLY A 53 13.51 14.58 1.57
N TRP A 54 13.60 14.91 2.84
CA TRP A 54 13.71 13.93 3.92
C TRP A 54 12.87 14.34 5.12
N ILE A 55 12.41 13.33 5.85
CA ILE A 55 11.62 13.46 7.08
C ILE A 55 12.20 12.49 8.09
N GLU A 56 12.36 12.94 9.33
CA GLU A 56 12.78 12.06 10.41
C GLU A 56 12.06 12.40 11.71
N VAL A 57 11.84 11.38 12.53
CA VAL A 57 11.18 11.50 13.82
C VAL A 57 11.63 10.37 14.74
N ASP A 58 11.73 10.66 16.04
CA ASP A 58 11.82 9.62 17.06
C ASP A 58 10.41 9.20 17.46
N MET A 59 10.15 7.89 17.48
CA MET A 59 8.83 7.34 17.79
C MET A 59 8.94 6.07 18.63
N GLY A 60 7.84 5.70 19.29
CA GLY A 60 7.77 4.45 20.02
C GLY A 60 6.38 4.19 20.59
N ALA A 61 6.21 2.99 21.18
CA ALA A 61 4.96 2.56 21.78
C ALA A 61 5.20 1.60 22.96
N ASP A 62 4.23 1.47 23.84
CA ASP A 62 4.33 0.55 25.00
C ASP A 62 4.06 -0.92 24.63
N GLY A 63 3.43 -1.17 23.49
CA GLY A 63 3.05 -2.50 23.04
C GLY A 63 2.64 -2.50 21.57
N ALA A 64 1.53 -3.15 21.26
CA ALA A 64 0.98 -3.17 19.91
C ALA A 64 0.59 -1.75 19.46
N ALA A 65 1.20 -1.27 18.39
CA ALA A 65 0.93 0.00 17.75
C ALA A 65 1.55 0.04 16.35
N TYR A 66 1.22 1.10 15.60
CA TYR A 66 1.68 1.30 14.24
C TYR A 66 2.13 2.76 14.04
N PRO A 67 3.12 3.27 14.83
CA PRO A 67 3.61 4.63 14.64
C PRO A 67 4.33 4.77 13.29
N GLY A 68 4.07 5.89 12.61
CA GLY A 68 4.61 6.13 11.28
C GLY A 68 4.66 7.58 10.86
N ILE A 69 5.18 7.79 9.66
CA ILE A 69 5.25 9.06 8.95
C ILE A 69 4.30 9.00 7.75
N ALA A 70 3.38 9.96 7.69
CA ALA A 70 2.62 10.25 6.49
C ALA A 70 3.34 11.35 5.70
N PHE A 71 3.50 11.14 4.39
CA PHE A 71 4.17 12.09 3.51
C PHE A 71 3.45 12.21 2.17
N ARG A 72 3.78 13.24 1.40
CA ARG A 72 3.01 13.59 0.19
C ARG A 72 1.50 13.58 0.45
N ILE A 73 1.10 14.18 1.57
CA ILE A 73 -0.30 14.24 1.98
C ILE A 73 -1.03 15.22 1.06
N MET A 74 -2.02 14.74 0.31
CA MET A 74 -2.94 15.57 -0.48
C MET A 74 -4.07 16.12 0.40
N ASP A 75 -4.63 15.25 1.21
CA ASP A 75 -5.70 15.52 2.17
C ASP A 75 -5.67 14.47 3.28
N SER A 76 -6.60 14.54 4.22
CA SER A 76 -6.64 13.62 5.37
C SER A 76 -7.02 12.18 5.01
N LEU A 77 -7.32 11.87 3.75
CA LEU A 77 -7.75 10.56 3.27
C LEU A 77 -6.81 9.97 2.20
N ASN A 78 -5.86 10.78 1.65
CA ASN A 78 -5.01 10.38 0.54
C ASN A 78 -3.56 10.80 0.79
N TYR A 79 -2.68 9.84 1.08
CA TYR A 79 -1.28 10.07 1.40
C TYR A 79 -0.44 8.80 1.29
N GLU A 80 0.87 8.98 1.13
CA GLU A 80 1.86 7.93 1.34
C GLU A 80 2.08 7.72 2.82
N LEU A 81 2.26 6.47 3.26
CA LEU A 81 2.47 6.12 4.64
C LEU A 81 3.56 5.05 4.77
N ALA A 82 4.42 5.23 5.76
CA ALA A 82 5.27 4.17 6.27
C ALA A 82 5.22 4.13 7.79
N TYR A 83 5.11 2.94 8.36
CA TYR A 83 5.03 2.74 9.81
C TYR A 83 5.82 1.52 10.27
N ILE A 84 6.17 1.52 11.54
CA ILE A 84 6.78 0.38 12.22
C ILE A 84 5.74 -0.34 13.08
N GLN A 85 6.00 -1.62 13.37
CA GLN A 85 5.12 -2.47 14.17
C GLN A 85 5.89 -3.04 15.37
N PRO A 86 5.95 -2.33 16.54
CA PRO A 86 6.73 -2.80 17.69
C PRO A 86 6.36 -4.19 18.19
N HIS A 87 5.12 -4.61 18.01
CA HIS A 87 4.64 -5.94 18.44
C HIS A 87 5.08 -7.08 17.49
N THR A 88 5.57 -6.75 16.30
CA THR A 88 6.15 -7.71 15.34
C THR A 88 7.66 -7.47 15.14
N SER A 89 8.34 -6.85 16.12
CA SER A 89 9.78 -6.60 16.04
C SER A 89 10.54 -7.85 15.62
N GLY A 90 11.45 -7.70 14.64
CA GLY A 90 12.19 -8.83 14.08
C GLY A 90 11.40 -9.73 13.13
N GLN A 91 10.16 -9.37 12.77
CA GLN A 91 9.42 -10.06 11.73
C GLN A 91 9.60 -9.39 10.37
N TRP A 92 9.24 -10.09 9.32
CA TRP A 92 9.40 -9.67 7.93
C TRP A 92 8.61 -8.39 7.56
N ASP A 93 7.58 -8.06 8.33
CA ASP A 93 6.68 -6.92 8.13
C ASP A 93 6.80 -5.87 9.25
N ALA A 94 7.84 -5.92 10.06
CA ALA A 94 8.01 -4.98 11.18
C ALA A 94 8.15 -3.51 10.73
N LEU A 95 8.58 -3.27 9.49
CA LEU A 95 8.47 -2.00 8.77
C LEU A 95 7.59 -2.20 7.54
N GLN A 96 6.58 -1.34 7.35
CA GLN A 96 5.59 -1.42 6.28
C GLN A 96 5.46 -0.09 5.55
N TYR A 97 5.49 -0.12 4.22
CA TYR A 97 4.97 0.91 3.34
C TYR A 97 3.50 0.58 3.02
N ASP A 98 2.60 1.52 3.24
CA ASP A 98 1.15 1.31 3.21
C ASP A 98 0.42 2.59 2.76
N PRO A 99 0.37 2.88 1.47
CA PRO A 99 -0.31 4.08 0.97
C PRO A 99 -1.80 4.05 1.29
N VAL A 100 -2.33 5.22 1.65
CA VAL A 100 -3.73 5.38 2.05
C VAL A 100 -4.53 6.04 0.93
N PHE A 101 -5.59 5.38 0.50
CA PHE A 101 -6.53 5.86 -0.52
C PHE A 101 -7.93 5.96 0.05
N HIS A 102 -8.57 7.14 -0.08
CA HIS A 102 -9.91 7.42 0.44
C HIS A 102 -10.10 7.04 1.92
N GLY A 103 -9.02 7.15 2.71
CA GLY A 103 -9.00 6.80 4.13
C GLY A 103 -8.80 5.32 4.45
N SER A 104 -8.64 4.47 3.44
CA SER A 104 -8.32 3.05 3.59
C SER A 104 -6.82 2.82 3.54
N ASN A 105 -6.29 2.14 4.54
CA ASN A 105 -5.00 1.49 4.48
C ASN A 105 -5.04 0.39 3.41
N THR A 106 -3.98 0.23 2.61
CA THR A 106 -3.99 -0.73 1.50
C THR A 106 -2.88 -1.76 1.56
N TRP A 107 -2.38 -2.05 2.76
CA TRP A 107 -1.26 -2.94 3.00
C TRP A 107 -1.41 -4.35 2.40
N GLN A 108 -2.65 -4.84 2.18
CA GLN A 108 -2.87 -6.13 1.50
C GLN A 108 -2.46 -6.12 0.02
N LEU A 109 -2.35 -4.92 -0.58
CA LEU A 109 -1.90 -4.73 -1.96
C LEU A 109 -0.39 -4.47 -2.05
N TYR A 110 0.24 -4.09 -0.94
CA TYR A 110 1.65 -3.74 -0.85
C TYR A 110 2.36 -4.68 0.12
N TYR A 111 2.94 -5.75 -0.42
CA TYR A 111 3.62 -6.80 0.36
C TYR A 111 4.96 -7.21 -0.26
N GLY A 112 5.80 -7.83 0.56
CA GLY A 112 7.11 -8.33 0.13
C GLY A 112 8.13 -7.22 -0.17
N VAL A 113 9.05 -7.51 -1.09
CA VAL A 113 10.13 -6.60 -1.48
C VAL A 113 9.57 -5.30 -2.03
N GLY A 114 10.08 -4.17 -1.53
CA GLY A 114 9.62 -2.83 -1.91
C GLY A 114 8.44 -2.29 -1.10
N ALA A 115 7.84 -3.12 -0.23
CA ALA A 115 6.74 -2.69 0.64
C ALA A 115 6.95 -3.07 2.11
N GLN A 116 7.75 -4.11 2.39
CA GLN A 116 7.97 -4.64 3.73
C GLN A 116 9.44 -4.91 3.98
N GLN A 117 9.88 -4.69 5.23
CA GLN A 117 11.26 -4.90 5.64
C GLN A 117 11.33 -5.47 7.05
N HIS A 118 12.19 -6.48 7.23
CA HIS A 118 12.59 -6.98 8.53
C HIS A 118 13.40 -5.91 9.26
N VAL A 119 12.95 -5.50 10.44
CA VAL A 119 13.66 -4.56 11.32
C VAL A 119 13.41 -4.89 12.79
N GLU A 120 14.40 -4.58 13.63
CA GLU A 120 14.26 -4.64 15.09
C GLU A 120 13.66 -3.34 15.60
N VAL A 121 12.44 -3.41 16.11
CA VAL A 121 11.65 -2.27 16.60
C VAL A 121 10.97 -2.59 17.94
N PRO A 122 11.71 -2.98 18.98
CA PRO A 122 11.13 -3.44 20.23
C PRO A 122 10.24 -2.38 20.89
N PRO A 123 9.13 -2.76 21.55
CA PRO A 123 8.31 -1.83 22.30
C PRO A 123 9.09 -1.20 23.47
N LYS A 124 8.59 -0.08 23.99
CA LYS A 124 9.17 0.69 25.08
C LYS A 124 10.58 1.24 24.81
N THR A 125 10.89 1.43 23.53
CA THR A 125 12.18 1.96 23.06
C THR A 125 11.93 3.10 22.09
N TRP A 126 12.74 4.16 22.19
CA TRP A 126 12.78 5.20 21.15
C TRP A 126 13.44 4.67 19.90
N LEU A 127 12.76 4.79 18.79
CA LEU A 127 13.17 4.34 17.46
C LEU A 127 13.21 5.54 16.53
N HIS A 128 14.29 5.70 15.79
CA HIS A 128 14.44 6.77 14.82
C HIS A 128 14.00 6.28 13.46
N LEU A 129 12.93 6.86 12.89
CA LEU A 129 12.48 6.61 11.53
C LEU A 129 12.86 7.79 10.64
N ARG A 130 13.50 7.50 9.51
CA ARG A 130 13.83 8.45 8.47
C ARG A 130 13.25 7.99 7.13
N ILE A 131 12.64 8.92 6.40
CA ILE A 131 12.18 8.72 5.02
C ILE A 131 12.89 9.74 4.14
N GLU A 132 13.50 9.29 3.07
CA GLU A 132 13.96 10.11 1.95
C GLU A 132 13.06 9.83 0.74
N PHE A 133 12.66 10.88 0.02
CA PHE A 133 11.81 10.69 -1.16
C PHE A 133 12.13 11.72 -2.25
N GLN A 134 12.10 11.23 -3.49
CA GLN A 134 12.32 12.03 -4.69
C GLN A 134 11.64 11.33 -5.88
N ASP A 135 11.04 12.11 -6.79
CA ASP A 135 10.26 11.58 -7.91
C ASP A 135 9.20 10.56 -7.43
N GLN A 136 9.21 9.35 -7.94
CA GLN A 136 8.30 8.28 -7.52
C GLN A 136 8.97 7.25 -6.59
N ARG A 137 10.09 7.60 -5.94
CA ARG A 137 10.85 6.69 -5.08
C ARG A 137 10.90 7.19 -3.64
N ALA A 138 11.00 6.24 -2.72
CA ALA A 138 11.31 6.54 -1.33
C ALA A 138 12.26 5.50 -0.74
N LEU A 139 13.07 5.95 0.22
CA LEU A 139 13.90 5.11 1.06
C LEU A 139 13.47 5.32 2.51
N ILE A 140 13.17 4.23 3.21
CA ILE A 140 12.63 4.25 4.56
C ILE A 140 13.57 3.47 5.46
N GLN A 141 14.12 4.13 6.49
CA GLN A 141 15.15 3.55 7.33
C GLN A 141 14.85 3.70 8.82
N VAL A 142 15.01 2.62 9.57
CA VAL A 142 14.92 2.61 11.03
C VAL A 142 16.34 2.60 11.61
N GLY A 143 16.73 3.69 12.27
CA GLY A 143 18.08 3.84 12.84
C GLY A 143 19.15 3.63 11.77
N THR A 144 20.02 2.62 11.98
CA THR A 144 21.09 2.24 11.05
C THR A 144 20.85 0.88 10.39
N GLN A 145 19.64 0.34 10.48
CA GLN A 145 19.29 -0.95 9.89
C GLN A 145 19.14 -0.86 8.37
N GLU A 146 19.07 -2.01 7.71
CA GLU A 146 18.88 -2.08 6.26
C GLU A 146 17.58 -1.34 5.85
N PRO A 147 17.64 -0.40 4.90
CA PRO A 147 16.48 0.39 4.52
C PRO A 147 15.52 -0.38 3.63
N LEU A 148 14.25 -0.02 3.69
CA LEU A 148 13.24 -0.37 2.70
C LEU A 148 13.31 0.61 1.53
N LEU A 149 13.55 0.10 0.33
CA LEU A 149 13.50 0.88 -0.90
C LEU A 149 12.16 0.69 -1.60
N VAL A 150 11.36 1.74 -1.64
CA VAL A 150 10.12 1.82 -2.43
C VAL A 150 10.48 2.39 -3.80
N ASN A 151 10.45 1.57 -4.84
CA ASN A 151 10.83 1.98 -6.19
C ASN A 151 9.75 2.79 -6.91
N GLN A 152 8.49 2.58 -6.54
CA GLN A 152 7.34 3.27 -7.09
C GLN A 152 6.36 3.62 -5.98
N LEU A 153 6.25 4.91 -5.68
CA LEU A 153 5.22 5.43 -4.79
C LEU A 153 3.85 5.28 -5.43
N ALA A 154 2.87 4.96 -4.59
CA ALA A 154 1.54 4.62 -5.09
C ALA A 154 0.76 5.82 -5.63
N HIS A 155 0.84 6.97 -4.99
CA HIS A 155 0.16 8.17 -5.50
C HIS A 155 0.94 8.83 -6.63
N HIS A 156 0.22 9.33 -7.65
CA HIS A 156 0.84 9.95 -8.84
C HIS A 156 1.16 11.45 -8.68
N HIS A 157 0.74 12.08 -7.58
CA HIS A 157 1.07 13.48 -7.33
C HIS A 157 2.53 13.62 -6.85
N ASN A 158 3.16 14.70 -7.31
CA ASN A 158 4.60 14.89 -7.12
C ASN A 158 4.97 15.70 -5.87
N SER A 159 3.99 16.17 -5.07
CA SER A 159 4.25 16.95 -3.85
C SER A 159 3.09 16.83 -2.88
N GLY A 160 3.33 17.10 -1.62
CA GLY A 160 2.29 17.12 -0.59
C GLY A 160 2.82 17.52 0.76
N LEU A 161 1.94 17.59 1.75
CA LEU A 161 2.27 17.89 3.14
C LEU A 161 2.94 16.68 3.82
N VAL A 162 3.41 16.92 5.04
CA VAL A 162 4.08 15.92 5.89
C VAL A 162 3.35 15.81 7.21
N GLY A 163 3.38 14.61 7.81
CA GLY A 163 2.70 14.40 9.06
C GLY A 163 3.15 13.16 9.82
N LEU A 164 2.54 12.97 10.99
CA LEU A 164 2.69 11.79 11.83
C LEU A 164 1.40 11.00 11.82
N TRP A 165 1.53 9.71 11.84
CA TRP A 165 0.39 8.80 11.81
C TRP A 165 0.54 7.70 12.86
N THR A 166 -0.55 7.23 13.41
CA THR A 166 -0.56 5.98 14.20
C THR A 166 -1.93 5.33 14.23
N PHE A 167 -1.95 4.01 14.24
CA PHE A 167 -3.07 3.22 14.73
C PHE A 167 -2.65 2.61 16.06
N LEU A 168 -3.47 2.75 17.11
CA LEU A 168 -3.17 2.51 18.51
C LEU A 168 -2.17 3.54 19.12
N PRO A 169 -2.10 3.66 20.48
CA PRO A 169 -1.33 4.71 21.12
C PRO A 169 0.16 4.65 20.82
N ALA A 170 0.72 5.80 20.45
CA ALA A 170 2.15 5.95 20.17
C ALA A 170 2.67 7.33 20.58
N TYR A 171 3.99 7.43 20.74
CA TYR A 171 4.72 8.60 21.22
C TYR A 171 5.67 9.09 20.15
N PHE A 172 5.76 10.42 19.99
CA PHE A 172 6.57 11.09 18.98
C PHE A 172 7.38 12.23 19.57
N SER A 173 8.63 12.37 19.13
CA SER A 173 9.54 13.44 19.51
C SER A 173 10.50 13.75 18.35
N ASN A 174 11.15 14.92 18.36
CA ASN A 174 12.19 15.29 17.40
C ASN A 174 11.77 15.19 15.93
N LEU A 175 10.58 15.71 15.58
CA LEU A 175 10.16 15.78 14.18
C LEU A 175 10.97 16.84 13.44
N ARG A 176 11.68 16.44 12.38
CA ARG A 176 12.43 17.31 11.50
C ARG A 176 12.23 16.92 10.05
N PHE A 177 12.28 17.87 9.15
CA PHE A 177 12.33 17.61 7.71
C PHE A 177 12.97 18.75 6.92
N GLY A 178 13.41 18.44 5.71
CA GLY A 178 14.03 19.36 4.76
C GLY A 178 13.69 19.00 3.32
N ASP A 179 13.97 19.95 2.42
CA ASP A 179 13.64 19.86 0.99
C ASP A 179 14.86 19.57 0.09
N ASP A 180 16.03 19.34 0.69
CA ASP A 180 17.23 18.96 -0.07
C ASP A 180 17.00 17.64 -0.82
N ALA A 181 17.56 17.55 -2.02
CA ALA A 181 17.59 16.29 -2.76
C ALA A 181 18.32 15.20 -1.95
N PRO A 182 17.72 14.02 -1.77
CA PRO A 182 18.30 12.98 -0.94
C PRO A 182 19.47 12.27 -1.62
N ASP A 183 20.68 12.49 -1.15
CA ASP A 183 21.91 11.90 -1.72
C ASP A 183 21.93 10.38 -1.65
N PHE A 184 21.38 9.81 -0.57
CA PHE A 184 21.39 8.36 -0.35
C PHE A 184 20.41 7.64 -1.30
N LEU A 185 19.21 8.15 -1.45
CA LEU A 185 18.22 7.60 -2.41
C LEU A 185 18.75 7.67 -3.85
N ALA A 186 19.45 8.77 -4.22
CA ALA A 186 20.03 8.93 -5.55
C ALA A 186 21.11 7.89 -5.87
N SER A 187 21.79 7.35 -4.85
CA SER A 187 22.82 6.31 -5.00
C SER A 187 22.26 4.89 -5.17
N MET A 188 20.95 4.68 -4.88
CA MET A 188 20.35 3.35 -4.95
C MET A 188 20.02 2.96 -6.40
N PRO A 189 20.32 1.70 -6.81
CA PRO A 189 19.97 1.21 -8.14
C PRO A 189 18.46 1.18 -8.33
N LEU A 190 18.02 1.36 -9.58
CA LEU A 190 16.65 1.03 -9.95
C LEU A 190 16.48 -0.49 -9.88
N ALA A 191 15.39 -0.97 -9.29
CA ALA A 191 15.08 -2.39 -9.32
C ALA A 191 14.88 -2.85 -10.78
N GLY A 192 15.55 -3.94 -11.14
CA GLY A 192 15.31 -4.60 -12.43
C GLY A 192 13.97 -5.33 -12.37
N ASN A 193 13.18 -5.23 -13.42
CA ASN A 193 11.99 -6.07 -13.59
C ASN A 193 12.46 -7.52 -13.79
N GLU A 194 12.09 -8.42 -12.90
CA GLU A 194 12.22 -9.85 -13.14
C GLU A 194 11.26 -10.25 -14.27
N ASN A 195 11.80 -10.86 -15.33
CA ASN A 195 11.00 -11.38 -16.42
C ASN A 195 10.17 -12.57 -15.95
N SER A 196 8.88 -12.36 -15.68
CA SER A 196 7.91 -13.43 -15.49
C SER A 196 7.47 -13.95 -16.87
N LEU A 197 7.38 -15.28 -17.03
CA LEU A 197 6.81 -15.92 -18.23
C LEU A 197 5.27 -15.73 -18.31
N ALA A 198 4.64 -15.40 -17.21
CA ALA A 198 3.21 -15.15 -17.12
C ALA A 198 2.89 -13.71 -17.59
N VAL A 199 1.86 -13.56 -18.39
CA VAL A 199 1.39 -12.24 -18.83
C VAL A 199 0.36 -11.71 -17.83
N THR A 200 0.71 -10.62 -17.18
CA THR A 200 -0.19 -9.90 -16.28
C THR A 200 -1.28 -9.15 -17.05
N VAL A 201 -2.52 -9.26 -16.60
CA VAL A 201 -3.64 -8.47 -17.14
C VAL A 201 -3.57 -7.06 -16.55
N THR A 202 -3.01 -6.12 -17.29
CA THR A 202 -2.70 -4.76 -16.83
C THR A 202 -3.83 -3.75 -17.01
N GLU A 203 -4.86 -4.08 -17.79
CA GLU A 203 -6.00 -3.21 -18.03
C GLU A 203 -7.32 -3.96 -17.86
N TRP A 204 -8.31 -3.29 -17.29
CA TRP A 204 -9.66 -3.80 -17.11
C TRP A 204 -10.70 -2.74 -17.50
N PHE A 205 -11.84 -3.18 -18.03
CA PHE A 205 -13.02 -2.32 -18.13
C PHE A 205 -13.85 -2.51 -16.86
N MET A 206 -13.98 -1.45 -16.05
CA MET A 206 -14.84 -1.45 -14.87
C MET A 206 -16.22 -0.90 -15.24
N GLU A 207 -17.27 -1.70 -15.06
CA GLU A 207 -18.65 -1.29 -15.37
C GLU A 207 -19.02 -0.02 -14.57
N GLY A 208 -19.61 0.94 -15.28
CA GLY A 208 -19.99 2.24 -14.70
C GLY A 208 -18.84 3.25 -14.54
N PHE A 209 -17.58 2.86 -14.82
CA PHE A 209 -16.43 3.75 -14.68
C PHE A 209 -15.62 3.91 -15.98
N GLY A 210 -15.31 2.80 -16.65
CA GLY A 210 -14.47 2.78 -17.86
C GLY A 210 -13.20 1.97 -17.70
N VAL A 211 -12.17 2.29 -18.50
CA VAL A 211 -10.89 1.59 -18.46
C VAL A 211 -10.08 2.04 -17.24
N ILE A 212 -9.60 1.06 -16.49
CA ILE A 212 -8.71 1.22 -15.33
C ILE A 212 -7.47 0.35 -15.52
N GLN A 213 -6.37 0.71 -14.84
CA GLN A 213 -5.07 0.05 -15.00
C GLN A 213 -4.52 -0.45 -13.68
N THR A 214 -3.74 -1.52 -13.75
CA THR A 214 -2.94 -1.99 -12.60
C THR A 214 -1.81 -1.00 -12.30
N GLU A 215 -1.30 -1.11 -11.09
CA GLU A 215 -0.04 -0.50 -10.71
C GLU A 215 1.14 -1.27 -11.33
N GLU A 216 2.37 -0.76 -11.18
CA GLU A 216 3.57 -1.40 -11.76
C GLU A 216 3.85 -2.80 -11.18
N ASN A 217 3.39 -3.07 -9.95
CA ASN A 217 3.46 -4.38 -9.32
C ASN A 217 2.46 -5.41 -9.92
N GLY A 218 1.66 -5.02 -10.92
CA GLY A 218 0.64 -5.85 -11.55
C GLY A 218 -0.66 -6.00 -10.77
N ILE A 219 -0.82 -5.29 -9.66
CA ILE A 219 -2.03 -5.31 -8.84
C ILE A 219 -2.95 -4.15 -9.25
N LEU A 220 -4.20 -4.46 -9.50
CA LEU A 220 -5.25 -3.48 -9.69
C LEU A 220 -5.74 -2.99 -8.32
N ASN A 221 -5.34 -1.78 -7.93
CA ASN A 221 -5.78 -1.14 -6.70
C ASN A 221 -7.11 -0.40 -6.92
N LEU A 222 -8.21 -1.02 -6.52
CA LEU A 222 -9.55 -0.45 -6.66
C LEU A 222 -9.82 0.70 -5.68
N ASN A 223 -9.05 0.81 -4.58
CA ASN A 223 -9.13 1.93 -3.66
C ASN A 223 -8.75 3.27 -4.31
N ARG A 224 -8.03 3.27 -5.44
CA ARG A 224 -7.75 4.49 -6.23
C ARG A 224 -8.99 5.12 -6.82
N TYR A 225 -9.97 4.29 -7.17
CA TYR A 225 -11.14 4.67 -7.97
C TYR A 225 -12.40 4.80 -7.11
N LEU A 226 -12.47 4.07 -6.02
CA LEU A 226 -13.68 3.90 -5.22
C LEU A 226 -13.39 4.03 -3.73
N PRO A 227 -14.17 4.82 -2.98
CA PRO A 227 -14.16 4.75 -1.52
C PRO A 227 -14.70 3.39 -1.07
N LEU A 228 -14.08 2.81 -0.03
CA LEU A 228 -14.57 1.56 0.54
C LEU A 228 -15.89 1.77 1.29
N SER A 229 -16.97 1.25 0.73
CA SER A 229 -18.22 1.04 1.44
C SER A 229 -18.99 -0.05 0.70
N GLU A 230 -19.03 -1.26 1.22
CA GLU A 230 -19.81 -2.42 0.72
C GLU A 230 -19.89 -2.52 -0.83
N THR A 231 -18.79 -2.19 -1.48
CA THR A 231 -18.77 -1.99 -2.92
C THR A 231 -18.62 -3.33 -3.61
N GLU A 232 -19.53 -3.64 -4.52
CA GLU A 232 -19.37 -4.71 -5.49
C GLU A 232 -18.94 -4.10 -6.82
N VAL A 233 -17.87 -4.65 -7.43
CA VAL A 233 -17.29 -4.16 -8.67
C VAL A 233 -17.30 -5.28 -9.70
N ARG A 234 -17.67 -4.96 -10.93
CA ARG A 234 -17.59 -5.85 -12.07
C ARG A 234 -16.52 -5.36 -13.04
N LEU A 235 -15.50 -6.19 -13.23
CA LEU A 235 -14.38 -5.96 -14.13
C LEU A 235 -14.47 -6.91 -15.32
N VAL A 236 -14.25 -6.39 -16.50
CA VAL A 236 -14.35 -7.18 -17.75
C VAL A 236 -13.06 -7.06 -18.55
N ARG A 237 -12.62 -8.19 -19.12
CA ARG A 237 -11.52 -8.27 -20.05
C ARG A 237 -11.82 -9.30 -21.13
N GLU A 238 -11.44 -9.06 -22.38
CA GLU A 238 -11.57 -10.02 -23.47
C GLU A 238 -10.21 -10.57 -23.88
N VAL A 239 -10.20 -11.88 -24.14
CA VAL A 239 -9.02 -12.66 -24.53
C VAL A 239 -9.34 -13.35 -25.86
N GLU A 240 -8.56 -13.08 -26.91
CA GLU A 240 -8.63 -13.80 -28.16
C GLU A 240 -7.71 -15.01 -28.13
N VAL A 241 -8.27 -16.18 -28.39
CA VAL A 241 -7.57 -17.47 -28.45
C VAL A 241 -7.61 -17.97 -29.89
N PRO A 242 -6.53 -17.85 -30.71
CA PRO A 242 -6.50 -18.28 -32.11
C PRO A 242 -6.59 -19.79 -32.27
N THR A 243 -6.09 -20.54 -31.30
CA THR A 243 -6.11 -22.01 -31.28
C THR A 243 -6.49 -22.50 -29.90
N GLY A 244 -7.48 -23.35 -29.80
CA GLY A 244 -7.92 -23.91 -28.50
C GLY A 244 -6.77 -24.58 -27.75
N GLY A 245 -6.76 -24.44 -26.40
CA GLY A 245 -5.69 -24.95 -25.56
C GLY A 245 -6.02 -24.91 -24.06
N LYS A 246 -5.08 -25.40 -23.27
CA LYS A 246 -5.12 -25.30 -21.80
C LYS A 246 -4.54 -23.95 -21.37
N PHE A 247 -5.19 -23.32 -20.41
CA PHE A 247 -4.78 -22.06 -19.82
C PHE A 247 -4.81 -22.18 -18.30
N THR A 248 -3.87 -21.53 -17.64
CA THR A 248 -3.83 -21.35 -16.18
C THR A 248 -4.01 -19.87 -15.88
N PHE A 249 -4.99 -19.55 -15.04
CA PHE A 249 -5.20 -18.23 -14.50
C PHE A 249 -4.68 -18.22 -13.06
N ASN A 250 -3.62 -17.45 -12.80
CA ASN A 250 -3.10 -17.25 -11.45
C ASN A 250 -3.72 -15.97 -10.89
N VAL A 251 -4.52 -16.11 -9.84
CA VAL A 251 -5.39 -15.05 -9.33
C VAL A 251 -5.04 -14.71 -7.89
N GLY A 252 -4.88 -13.42 -7.61
CA GLY A 252 -4.82 -12.85 -6.28
C GLY A 252 -5.93 -11.81 -6.13
N PHE A 253 -6.58 -11.76 -5.01
CA PHE A 253 -7.71 -10.85 -4.79
C PHE A 253 -7.92 -10.55 -3.30
N SER A 254 -8.63 -9.48 -3.00
CA SER A 254 -9.28 -9.18 -1.72
C SER A 254 -10.66 -8.58 -2.01
N ASP A 255 -11.74 -8.84 -1.29
CA ASP A 255 -11.93 -9.79 -0.18
C ASP A 255 -12.67 -11.03 -0.66
N GLN A 256 -13.65 -10.83 -1.59
CA GLN A 256 -14.42 -11.90 -2.25
C GLN A 256 -14.30 -11.75 -3.77
N LEU A 257 -14.10 -12.86 -4.45
CA LEU A 257 -14.04 -12.92 -5.91
C LEU A 257 -14.97 -14.00 -6.45
N THR A 258 -15.71 -13.65 -7.49
CA THR A 258 -16.30 -14.60 -8.43
C THR A 258 -15.69 -14.34 -9.80
N LEU A 259 -14.93 -15.29 -10.35
CA LEU A 259 -14.38 -15.22 -11.70
C LEU A 259 -15.23 -16.06 -12.65
N GLN A 260 -15.61 -15.45 -13.78
CA GLN A 260 -16.36 -16.08 -14.84
C GLN A 260 -15.56 -16.02 -16.15
N ILE A 261 -15.74 -17.04 -16.98
CA ILE A 261 -15.31 -17.08 -18.38
C ILE A 261 -16.55 -17.38 -19.22
N ASP A 262 -16.90 -16.51 -20.18
CA ASP A 262 -18.11 -16.64 -21.01
C ASP A 262 -19.38 -16.89 -20.18
N ASP A 263 -19.54 -16.13 -19.08
CA ASP A 263 -20.62 -16.20 -18.09
C ASP A 263 -20.65 -17.50 -17.23
N GLU A 264 -19.76 -18.45 -17.46
CA GLU A 264 -19.61 -19.63 -16.61
C GLU A 264 -18.68 -19.34 -15.43
N VAL A 265 -19.11 -19.64 -14.19
CA VAL A 265 -18.29 -19.45 -12.97
C VAL A 265 -17.20 -20.50 -12.95
N VAL A 266 -15.93 -20.05 -13.09
CA VAL A 266 -14.74 -20.91 -13.02
C VAL A 266 -14.06 -20.87 -11.65
N PHE A 267 -14.34 -19.83 -10.85
CA PHE A 267 -13.81 -19.71 -9.48
C PHE A 267 -14.75 -18.86 -8.62
N LYS A 268 -14.84 -19.22 -7.33
CA LYS A 268 -15.44 -18.38 -6.29
C LYS A 268 -14.70 -18.61 -4.97
N GLY A 269 -14.26 -17.51 -4.35
CA GLY A 269 -13.47 -17.59 -3.12
C GLY A 269 -13.53 -16.34 -2.26
N GLU A 270 -12.99 -16.49 -1.05
CA GLU A 270 -12.78 -15.43 -0.07
C GLU A 270 -11.30 -15.40 0.32
N ASN A 271 -10.75 -14.19 0.48
CA ASN A 271 -9.40 -13.94 0.96
C ASN A 271 -9.44 -12.77 1.93
N LEU A 272 -9.75 -13.05 3.20
CA LEU A 272 -9.96 -12.09 4.26
C LEU A 272 -8.82 -12.17 5.29
N TYR A 273 -8.43 -11.03 5.84
CA TYR A 273 -7.47 -10.97 6.94
C TYR A 273 -7.94 -11.74 8.17
N GLN A 274 -9.20 -11.55 8.58
CA GLN A 274 -9.73 -12.13 9.81
C GLN A 274 -9.94 -13.64 9.73
N ASN A 275 -10.11 -14.18 8.54
CA ASN A 275 -10.38 -15.61 8.30
C ASN A 275 -9.18 -16.35 7.72
N SER A 276 -8.03 -15.69 7.62
CA SER A 276 -6.83 -16.37 7.14
C SER A 276 -6.40 -17.48 8.11
N PRO A 277 -6.24 -18.72 7.64
CA PRO A 277 -5.84 -19.85 8.48
C PRO A 277 -4.39 -19.72 8.97
N LYS A 278 -3.60 -18.89 8.31
CA LYS A 278 -2.23 -18.56 8.66
C LYS A 278 -2.08 -17.05 8.72
N TRP A 279 -1.52 -16.57 9.81
CA TRP A 279 -1.30 -15.14 10.01
C TRP A 279 -0.38 -14.50 8.94
N GLU A 280 0.50 -15.30 8.31
CA GLU A 280 1.37 -14.87 7.22
C GLU A 280 0.61 -14.63 5.89
N GLU A 281 -0.56 -15.22 5.74
CA GLU A 281 -1.37 -15.06 4.52
C GLU A 281 -2.17 -13.76 4.52
N ARG A 282 -2.68 -13.31 5.66
CA ARG A 282 -3.31 -12.00 5.96
C ARG A 282 -4.17 -11.37 4.85
N GLY A 283 -4.69 -12.15 3.92
CA GLY A 283 -5.49 -11.64 2.81
C GLY A 283 -4.70 -10.85 1.74
N TYR A 284 -3.38 -11.03 1.65
CA TYR A 284 -2.58 -10.39 0.60
C TYR A 284 -3.06 -10.77 -0.81
N VAL A 285 -3.06 -9.80 -1.71
CA VAL A 285 -3.44 -9.98 -3.12
C VAL A 285 -2.29 -10.63 -3.89
N LYS A 286 -2.03 -11.92 -3.61
CA LYS A 286 -1.01 -12.73 -4.27
C LYS A 286 -1.64 -13.56 -5.37
N PRO A 287 -1.11 -13.55 -6.62
CA PRO A 287 -1.64 -14.36 -7.72
C PRO A 287 -1.19 -15.82 -7.60
N ASP A 288 -1.55 -16.49 -6.51
CA ASP A 288 -1.17 -17.86 -6.16
C ASP A 288 -2.34 -18.88 -6.23
N GLN A 289 -3.57 -18.39 -6.44
CA GLN A 289 -4.73 -19.25 -6.70
C GLN A 289 -4.73 -19.65 -8.18
N GLN A 290 -4.49 -20.94 -8.47
CA GLN A 290 -4.41 -21.46 -9.83
C GLN A 290 -5.75 -22.04 -10.28
N ILE A 291 -6.22 -21.58 -11.45
CA ILE A 291 -7.46 -22.02 -12.08
C ILE A 291 -7.13 -22.52 -13.48
N GLU A 292 -7.23 -23.83 -13.68
CA GLU A 292 -6.99 -24.45 -14.98
C GLU A 292 -8.30 -24.57 -15.76
N CYS A 293 -8.28 -24.16 -17.03
CA CYS A 293 -9.40 -24.35 -17.93
C CYS A 293 -8.93 -24.60 -19.38
N PHE A 294 -9.82 -25.15 -20.19
CA PHE A 294 -9.62 -25.28 -21.61
C PHE A 294 -10.44 -24.20 -22.34
N LEU A 295 -9.77 -23.34 -23.09
CA LEU A 295 -10.42 -22.35 -23.95
C LEU A 295 -10.42 -22.84 -25.39
N HIS A 296 -11.58 -22.77 -26.04
CA HIS A 296 -11.72 -23.05 -27.47
C HIS A 296 -11.18 -21.89 -28.30
N LYS A 297 -11.02 -22.12 -29.60
CA LYS A 297 -10.71 -21.02 -30.53
C LYS A 297 -11.85 -19.99 -30.50
N GLY A 298 -11.54 -18.72 -30.25
CA GLY A 298 -12.52 -17.64 -30.23
C GLY A 298 -12.10 -16.48 -29.36
N ILE A 299 -13.06 -15.60 -29.11
CA ILE A 299 -12.92 -14.51 -28.12
C ILE A 299 -13.66 -14.95 -26.85
N HIS A 300 -12.98 -14.91 -25.74
CA HIS A 300 -13.50 -15.27 -24.42
C HIS A 300 -13.59 -14.03 -23.54
N ARG A 301 -14.70 -13.92 -22.82
CA ARG A 301 -14.96 -12.82 -21.88
C ARG A 301 -14.65 -13.24 -20.46
N LEU A 302 -13.60 -12.64 -19.88
CA LEU A 302 -13.29 -12.75 -18.47
C LEU A 302 -14.09 -11.72 -17.71
N THR A 303 -14.81 -12.14 -16.67
CA THR A 303 -15.53 -11.25 -15.76
C THR A 303 -15.12 -11.54 -14.33
N ALA A 304 -14.49 -10.55 -13.67
CA ALA A 304 -14.17 -10.61 -12.26
C ALA A 304 -15.16 -9.75 -11.47
N ILE A 305 -15.93 -10.38 -10.59
CA ILE A 305 -16.86 -9.72 -9.67
C ILE A 305 -16.23 -9.75 -8.29
N LEU A 306 -15.79 -8.56 -7.83
CA LEU A 306 -15.17 -8.39 -6.52
C LEU A 306 -16.14 -7.70 -5.56
N LYS A 307 -16.08 -8.10 -4.29
CA LYS A 307 -16.87 -7.49 -3.23
C LYS A 307 -16.00 -7.19 -2.01
N ALA A 308 -15.97 -5.91 -1.63
CA ALA A 308 -15.26 -5.45 -0.44
C ALA A 308 -15.99 -5.87 0.84
N LYS A 309 -15.23 -6.29 1.85
CA LYS A 309 -15.70 -6.70 3.19
C LYS A 309 -14.85 -6.10 4.31
N GLU A 310 -13.56 -5.92 4.06
CA GLU A 310 -12.58 -5.38 5.01
C GLU A 310 -12.01 -4.07 4.48
N ASN A 311 -11.32 -3.32 5.35
CA ASN A 311 -10.78 -1.99 5.02
C ASN A 311 -9.24 -1.99 4.98
N PHE A 312 -8.62 -3.00 4.34
CA PHE A 312 -7.18 -3.22 4.34
C PHE A 312 -6.55 -3.30 2.95
N GLY A 313 -7.32 -3.02 1.92
CA GLY A 313 -6.98 -3.07 0.52
C GLY A 313 -8.04 -3.79 -0.28
N PHE A 314 -8.42 -3.23 -1.42
CA PHE A 314 -9.41 -3.80 -2.33
C PHE A 314 -8.80 -3.88 -3.72
N GLY A 315 -8.55 -5.09 -4.20
CA GLY A 315 -7.81 -5.26 -5.43
C GLY A 315 -7.82 -6.64 -6.06
N LEU A 316 -7.21 -6.72 -7.24
CA LEU A 316 -7.11 -7.91 -8.07
C LEU A 316 -5.73 -7.97 -8.74
N ALA A 317 -5.13 -9.14 -8.74
CA ALA A 317 -4.01 -9.50 -9.62
C ALA A 317 -4.42 -10.71 -10.47
N LEU A 318 -4.18 -10.66 -11.76
CA LEU A 318 -4.45 -11.79 -12.66
C LEU A 318 -3.32 -11.96 -13.66
N ASN A 319 -2.72 -13.14 -13.66
CA ASN A 319 -1.74 -13.56 -14.66
C ASN A 319 -2.31 -14.72 -15.46
N ILE A 320 -2.05 -14.73 -16.75
CA ILE A 320 -2.50 -15.78 -17.66
C ILE A 320 -1.27 -16.52 -18.19
N GLU A 321 -1.28 -17.83 -18.07
CA GLU A 321 -0.31 -18.75 -18.68
C GLU A 321 -1.02 -19.58 -19.74
N GLY A 322 -0.43 -19.69 -20.93
CA GLY A 322 -0.94 -20.42 -22.05
C GLY A 322 -0.34 -19.92 -23.35
N ASP A 323 -0.47 -20.70 -24.42
CA ASP A 323 0.16 -20.38 -25.70
C ASP A 323 -0.81 -19.67 -26.64
N GLY A 324 -0.28 -18.65 -27.36
CA GLY A 324 -0.92 -18.08 -28.55
C GLY A 324 -2.22 -17.32 -28.27
N TYR A 325 -2.35 -16.64 -27.15
CA TYR A 325 -3.49 -15.75 -26.87
C TYR A 325 -3.10 -14.27 -27.01
N ARG A 326 -4.11 -13.41 -27.08
CA ARG A 326 -3.96 -11.96 -27.12
C ARG A 326 -5.04 -11.30 -26.24
N LEU A 327 -4.62 -10.43 -25.32
CA LEU A 327 -5.54 -9.55 -24.62
C LEU A 327 -6.07 -8.47 -25.56
N LEU A 328 -7.38 -8.38 -25.72
CA LEU A 328 -7.99 -7.32 -26.51
C LEU A 328 -8.02 -6.01 -25.71
N PRO A 329 -7.94 -4.83 -26.33
CA PRO A 329 -7.98 -3.55 -25.61
C PRO A 329 -9.22 -3.42 -24.72
N ALA A 330 -9.04 -3.02 -23.46
CA ALA A 330 -10.11 -3.00 -22.45
C ALA A 330 -11.29 -2.07 -22.85
N HIS A 331 -11.04 -1.01 -23.62
CA HIS A 331 -12.10 -0.09 -24.07
C HIS A 331 -13.11 -0.73 -25.06
N LEU A 332 -12.80 -1.92 -25.61
CA LEU A 332 -13.71 -2.68 -26.45
C LEU A 332 -14.65 -3.60 -25.66
N CYS A 333 -14.36 -3.83 -24.38
CA CYS A 333 -15.13 -4.70 -23.49
C CYS A 333 -16.38 -3.98 -22.92
N ARG A 334 -17.30 -3.54 -23.76
CA ARG A 334 -18.53 -2.82 -23.32
C ARG A 334 -19.71 -3.75 -23.09
#